data_f28190042284a56bcc12b85598881ec5
#
_entry.id   f28190042284a56bcc12b85598881ec5
#
_cell.length_a   1.000
_cell.length_b   1.000
_cell.length_c   1.000
_cell.angle_alpha   90.00
_cell.angle_beta   90.00
_cell.angle_gamma   90.00
#
_symmetry.space_group_name_H-M   'P 1'
#
loop_
_entity.id
_entity.type
_entity.pdbx_description
1 polymer ?
#
loop_
_entity_poly.entity_id
_entity_poly.type
_entity_poly.pdbx_seq_one_letter_code
_entity_poly.pdbx_strand_id
1 'polypeptide(L)'
;MPAIADSVKSSKSSPKTAKVSRTSKPESMTVREWQLQLRRQFGREQEKEFDIRNLGREPVFSEFAVTNPATKRTYRAAIRGLEAGVNYCSCPDYAVNTLGTCKHIEAVLGSLESRHADALRRGYAPPFAEVYTRYGALRAIVFSPGDGCPAELRKLASGYFDREGGIKTEAIAGFDRFVQEARKIEYELRVYDDAATLIAEVRDGQARRARLHKRYGGARQGATWSRLLKVALYPYQREGALFAS
;
A
#
# COMPACT_ATOMS: atom_id res chain seq x y z
N MET A 1 -22.10 -13.89 -55.53
CA MET A 1 -22.37 -14.37 -54.16
C MET A 1 -21.67 -13.45 -53.19
N PRO A 2 -22.35 -12.53 -52.51
CA PRO A 2 -21.71 -11.67 -51.52
C PRO A 2 -21.69 -12.34 -50.14
N ALA A 3 -20.54 -12.28 -49.49
CA ALA A 3 -20.34 -12.74 -48.12
C ALA A 3 -20.95 -11.76 -47.13
N ILE A 4 -21.75 -12.30 -46.23
CA ILE A 4 -22.41 -11.60 -45.14
C ILE A 4 -21.38 -11.37 -44.02
N ALA A 5 -21.07 -10.13 -43.74
CA ALA A 5 -20.25 -9.74 -42.59
C ALA A 5 -21.16 -9.62 -41.36
N ASP A 6 -21.06 -10.59 -40.47
CA ASP A 6 -21.68 -10.51 -39.13
C ASP A 6 -20.93 -9.52 -38.26
N SER A 7 -21.59 -8.41 -37.97
CA SER A 7 -21.14 -7.41 -37.00
C SER A 7 -21.44 -7.88 -35.58
N VAL A 8 -20.45 -8.41 -34.89
CA VAL A 8 -20.52 -8.70 -33.46
C VAL A 8 -20.48 -7.39 -32.69
N LYS A 9 -21.64 -6.92 -32.25
CA LYS A 9 -21.79 -5.85 -31.27
C LYS A 9 -21.36 -6.37 -29.88
N SER A 10 -20.11 -6.11 -29.49
CA SER A 10 -19.63 -6.35 -28.14
C SER A 10 -20.02 -5.18 -27.23
N SER A 11 -21.23 -5.22 -26.69
CA SER A 11 -21.64 -4.38 -25.56
C SER A 11 -21.50 -5.19 -24.27
N LYS A 12 -20.29 -5.34 -23.75
CA LYS A 12 -20.08 -5.78 -22.35
C LYS A 12 -19.94 -4.56 -21.47
N SER A 13 -21.07 -4.05 -20.98
CA SER A 13 -21.12 -3.18 -19.78
C SER A 13 -20.52 -3.99 -18.61
N SER A 14 -19.55 -3.42 -17.92
CA SER A 14 -19.01 -3.97 -16.68
C SER A 14 -20.17 -4.30 -15.71
N PRO A 15 -20.18 -5.48 -15.04
CA PRO A 15 -21.28 -5.84 -14.16
C PRO A 15 -21.37 -4.80 -13.05
N LYS A 16 -22.52 -4.15 -12.93
CA LYS A 16 -22.84 -3.26 -11.81
C LYS A 16 -22.71 -4.09 -10.54
N THR A 17 -21.68 -3.86 -9.76
CA THR A 17 -21.44 -4.55 -8.50
C THR A 17 -22.68 -4.38 -7.63
N ALA A 18 -23.34 -5.48 -7.26
CA ALA A 18 -24.54 -5.43 -6.43
C ALA A 18 -24.27 -4.70 -5.11
N LYS A 19 -25.17 -3.80 -4.72
CA LYS A 19 -25.04 -3.09 -3.44
C LYS A 19 -25.17 -4.09 -2.29
N VAL A 20 -24.25 -3.99 -1.32
CA VAL A 20 -24.30 -4.79 -0.09
C VAL A 20 -24.96 -4.01 1.04
N SER A 21 -25.59 -4.71 1.97
CA SER A 21 -26.15 -4.10 3.18
C SER A 21 -25.06 -3.44 4.02
N ARG A 22 -25.35 -2.26 4.57
CA ARG A 22 -24.40 -1.51 5.44
C ARG A 22 -24.39 -2.03 6.87
N THR A 23 -25.43 -2.73 7.27
CA THR A 23 -25.65 -3.15 8.67
C THR A 23 -25.59 -4.65 8.87
N SER A 24 -25.71 -5.44 7.81
CA SER A 24 -25.70 -6.91 7.88
C SER A 24 -24.80 -7.49 6.79
N LYS A 25 -23.85 -8.31 7.22
CA LYS A 25 -22.94 -9.02 6.31
C LYS A 25 -23.72 -10.14 5.60
N PRO A 26 -23.67 -10.24 4.26
CA PRO A 26 -24.22 -11.39 3.53
C PRO A 26 -23.52 -12.70 3.96
N GLU A 27 -24.27 -13.78 4.03
CA GLU A 27 -23.74 -15.10 4.41
C GLU A 27 -22.68 -15.60 3.41
N SER A 28 -22.84 -15.28 2.13
CA SER A 28 -21.91 -15.64 1.05
C SER A 28 -20.58 -14.91 1.07
N MET A 29 -20.38 -13.96 1.99
CA MET A 29 -19.16 -13.13 2.04
C MET A 29 -18.41 -13.31 3.36
N THR A 30 -17.09 -13.27 3.30
CA THR A 30 -16.26 -13.06 4.49
C THR A 30 -16.42 -11.61 4.98
N VAL A 31 -16.06 -11.35 6.24
CA VAL A 31 -16.04 -9.98 6.81
C VAL A 31 -15.17 -9.06 5.98
N ARG A 32 -14.00 -9.53 5.53
CA ARG A 32 -13.07 -8.75 4.71
C ARG A 32 -13.68 -8.38 3.36
N GLU A 33 -14.29 -9.31 2.65
CA GLU A 33 -14.94 -9.06 1.36
C GLU A 33 -16.08 -8.05 1.50
N TRP A 34 -16.91 -8.21 2.52
CA TRP A 34 -17.98 -7.28 2.80
C TRP A 34 -17.46 -5.86 3.09
N GLN A 35 -16.43 -5.74 3.93
CA GLN A 35 -15.80 -4.45 4.21
C GLN A 35 -15.17 -3.80 2.97
N LEU A 36 -14.53 -4.58 2.10
CA LEU A 36 -14.03 -4.10 0.80
C LEU A 36 -15.17 -3.58 -0.08
N GLN A 37 -16.25 -4.33 -0.20
CA GLN A 37 -17.42 -3.92 -0.98
C GLN A 37 -18.08 -2.65 -0.43
N LEU A 38 -18.14 -2.50 0.88
CA LEU A 38 -18.61 -1.26 1.51
C LEU A 38 -17.75 -0.05 1.14
N ARG A 39 -16.40 -0.17 1.15
CA ARG A 39 -15.52 0.94 0.74
C ARG A 39 -15.73 1.31 -0.72
N ARG A 40 -15.85 0.32 -1.60
CA ARG A 40 -16.16 0.52 -3.03
C ARG A 40 -17.49 1.21 -3.21
N GLN A 41 -18.52 0.73 -2.54
CA GLN A 41 -19.86 1.31 -2.60
C GLN A 41 -19.86 2.76 -2.13
N PHE A 42 -19.28 3.05 -0.96
CA PHE A 42 -19.17 4.42 -0.43
C PHE A 42 -18.36 5.33 -1.35
N GLY A 43 -17.25 4.87 -1.89
CA GLY A 43 -16.43 5.65 -2.80
C GLY A 43 -17.21 6.05 -4.05
N ARG A 44 -17.90 5.11 -4.67
CA ARG A 44 -18.72 5.35 -5.88
C ARG A 44 -19.93 6.24 -5.63
N GLU A 45 -20.58 6.10 -4.47
CA GLU A 45 -21.71 6.97 -4.09
C GLU A 45 -21.25 8.41 -3.84
N GLN A 46 -20.04 8.60 -3.28
CA GLN A 46 -19.48 9.92 -2.97
C GLN A 46 -18.57 10.49 -4.07
N GLU A 47 -18.38 9.79 -5.19
CA GLU A 47 -17.53 10.25 -6.30
C GLU A 47 -17.86 11.66 -6.75
N LYS A 48 -19.16 11.96 -6.91
CA LYS A 48 -19.65 13.27 -7.37
C LYS A 48 -19.63 14.35 -6.28
N GLU A 49 -19.51 13.94 -5.02
CA GLU A 49 -19.44 14.86 -3.88
C GLU A 49 -18.02 15.32 -3.60
N PHE A 50 -17.02 14.54 -4.00
CA PHE A 50 -15.62 14.90 -3.81
C PHE A 50 -15.11 15.78 -4.95
N ASP A 51 -14.33 16.81 -4.59
CA ASP A 51 -13.47 17.50 -5.54
C ASP A 51 -12.18 16.67 -5.74
N ILE A 52 -12.07 16.06 -6.92
CA ILE A 52 -10.95 15.18 -7.29
C ILE A 52 -10.09 15.91 -8.32
N ARG A 53 -8.88 16.30 -7.90
CA ARG A 53 -7.91 17.01 -8.74
C ARG A 53 -6.64 16.17 -8.94
N ASN A 54 -6.27 15.93 -10.19
CA ASN A 54 -5.01 15.30 -10.52
C ASN A 54 -3.83 16.25 -10.20
N LEU A 55 -2.85 15.76 -9.46
CA LEU A 55 -1.66 16.51 -9.06
C LEU A 55 -0.44 16.17 -9.92
N GLY A 56 -0.47 15.05 -10.64
CA GLY A 56 0.60 14.61 -11.52
C GLY A 56 0.35 14.96 -12.99
N ARG A 57 1.16 14.37 -13.86
CA ARG A 57 1.11 14.58 -15.32
C ARG A 57 0.30 13.51 -16.04
N GLU A 58 0.28 12.28 -15.48
CA GLU A 58 -0.41 11.17 -16.09
C GLU A 58 -1.93 11.24 -15.81
N PRO A 59 -2.78 10.96 -16.80
CA PRO A 59 -4.22 11.13 -16.64
C PRO A 59 -4.86 10.09 -15.71
N VAL A 60 -4.25 8.91 -15.54
CA VAL A 60 -4.84 7.78 -14.82
C VAL A 60 -3.99 7.35 -13.64
N PHE A 61 -2.75 6.87 -13.92
CA PHE A 61 -1.86 6.38 -12.86
C PHE A 61 -1.03 7.54 -12.34
N SER A 62 -1.58 8.22 -11.34
CA SER A 62 -1.09 9.50 -10.86
C SER A 62 -1.43 9.70 -9.39
N GLU A 63 -1.03 10.85 -8.85
CA GLU A 63 -1.46 11.32 -7.55
C GLU A 63 -2.65 12.27 -7.68
N PHE A 64 -3.61 12.15 -6.78
CA PHE A 64 -4.84 12.94 -6.77
C PHE A 64 -5.03 13.59 -5.39
N ALA A 65 -5.44 14.86 -5.39
CA ALA A 65 -6.02 15.50 -4.22
C ALA A 65 -7.53 15.18 -4.20
N VAL A 66 -8.00 14.60 -3.11
CA VAL A 66 -9.42 14.28 -2.91
C VAL A 66 -9.91 15.12 -1.76
N THR A 67 -10.70 16.15 -2.07
CA THR A 67 -11.25 17.09 -1.09
C THR A 67 -12.72 16.80 -0.83
N ASN A 68 -13.09 16.66 0.43
CA ASN A 68 -14.50 16.65 0.82
C ASN A 68 -14.96 18.09 1.07
N PRO A 69 -15.86 18.65 0.23
CA PRO A 69 -16.28 20.05 0.34
C PRO A 69 -16.99 20.36 1.68
N ALA A 70 -17.73 19.38 2.24
CA ALA A 70 -18.46 19.58 3.49
C ALA A 70 -17.52 19.72 4.69
N THR A 71 -16.41 18.97 4.73
CA THR A 71 -15.46 19.01 5.85
C THR A 71 -14.20 19.82 5.55
N LYS A 72 -14.02 20.26 4.31
CA LYS A 72 -12.83 20.96 3.78
C LYS A 72 -11.52 20.19 3.97
N ARG A 73 -11.59 18.87 4.22
CA ARG A 73 -10.43 18.01 4.37
C ARG A 73 -10.00 17.47 3.03
N THR A 74 -8.70 17.57 2.76
CA THR A 74 -8.06 17.05 1.54
C THR A 74 -7.11 15.92 1.89
N TYR A 75 -7.18 14.83 1.14
CA TYR A 75 -6.27 13.70 1.25
C TYR A 75 -5.60 13.43 -0.10
N ARG A 76 -4.34 12.99 -0.06
CA ARG A 76 -3.62 12.53 -1.26
C ARG A 76 -3.93 11.05 -1.50
N ALA A 77 -4.28 10.72 -2.74
CA ALA A 77 -4.46 9.35 -3.20
C ALA A 77 -3.53 9.09 -4.39
N ALA A 78 -2.68 8.08 -4.32
CA ALA A 78 -1.86 7.61 -5.45
C ALA A 78 -2.50 6.38 -6.06
N ILE A 79 -2.76 6.43 -7.37
CA ILE A 79 -3.36 5.32 -8.12
C ILE A 79 -2.27 4.66 -8.95
N ARG A 80 -2.05 3.36 -8.68
CA ARG A 80 -1.06 2.50 -9.35
C ARG A 80 -1.70 1.31 -10.05
N GLY A 81 -2.94 0.96 -9.70
CA GLY A 81 -3.66 -0.17 -10.28
C GLY A 81 -5.09 -0.31 -9.77
N LEU A 82 -5.78 -1.34 -10.28
CA LEU A 82 -7.15 -1.67 -9.87
C LEU A 82 -7.20 -2.56 -8.61
N GLU A 83 -6.10 -3.20 -8.28
CA GLU A 83 -6.03 -4.13 -7.15
C GLU A 83 -6.00 -3.38 -5.82
N ALA A 84 -6.65 -3.95 -4.82
CA ALA A 84 -6.55 -3.43 -3.46
C ALA A 84 -5.12 -3.64 -2.93
N GLY A 85 -4.58 -2.59 -2.28
CA GLY A 85 -3.26 -2.65 -1.68
C GLY A 85 -2.12 -2.04 -2.49
N VAL A 86 -2.24 -1.90 -3.82
CA VAL A 86 -1.21 -1.24 -4.64
C VAL A 86 -1.32 0.29 -4.61
N ASN A 87 -2.50 0.81 -4.33
CA ASN A 87 -2.79 2.23 -4.22
C ASN A 87 -2.50 2.74 -2.81
N TYR A 88 -2.37 4.06 -2.67
CA TYR A 88 -2.12 4.73 -1.40
C TYR A 88 -3.14 5.82 -1.13
N CYS A 89 -3.48 6.06 0.14
CA CYS A 89 -4.21 7.25 0.58
C CYS A 89 -3.72 7.73 1.94
N SER A 90 -3.56 9.03 2.09
CA SER A 90 -3.13 9.65 3.35
C SER A 90 -4.25 9.79 4.40
N CYS A 91 -5.44 9.23 4.17
CA CYS A 91 -6.56 9.36 5.09
C CYS A 91 -6.44 8.41 6.30
N PRO A 92 -7.01 8.78 7.47
CA PRO A 92 -6.94 7.94 8.67
C PRO A 92 -7.57 6.55 8.50
N ASP A 93 -8.69 6.42 7.75
CA ASP A 93 -9.29 5.09 7.48
C ASP A 93 -8.30 4.17 6.78
N TYR A 94 -7.58 4.67 5.77
CA TYR A 94 -6.57 3.89 5.06
C TYR A 94 -5.38 3.51 5.95
N ALA A 95 -4.96 4.40 6.81
CA ALA A 95 -3.82 4.18 7.70
C ALA A 95 -4.05 3.03 8.70
N VAL A 96 -5.29 2.82 9.13
CA VAL A 96 -5.63 1.86 10.20
C VAL A 96 -6.35 0.60 9.70
N ASN A 97 -6.97 0.62 8.52
CA ASN A 97 -7.61 -0.57 7.98
C ASN A 97 -6.58 -1.47 7.29
N THR A 98 -6.83 -2.76 7.26
CA THR A 98 -5.97 -3.76 6.60
C THR A 98 -6.51 -4.15 5.23
N LEU A 99 -7.42 -3.37 4.65
CA LEU A 99 -8.12 -3.69 3.41
C LEU A 99 -7.32 -3.33 2.17
N GLY A 100 -6.40 -2.35 2.28
CA GLY A 100 -5.62 -1.84 1.15
C GLY A 100 -6.41 -0.91 0.23
N THR A 101 -7.56 -0.42 0.67
CA THR A 101 -8.37 0.60 0.01
C THR A 101 -9.17 1.44 1.00
N CYS A 102 -9.74 2.54 0.53
CA CYS A 102 -10.63 3.41 1.28
C CYS A 102 -11.60 4.12 0.32
N LYS A 103 -12.61 4.79 0.85
CA LYS A 103 -13.59 5.51 0.03
C LYS A 103 -12.98 6.55 -0.93
N HIS A 104 -11.85 7.18 -0.58
CA HIS A 104 -11.19 8.17 -1.42
C HIS A 104 -10.52 7.51 -2.64
N ILE A 105 -9.81 6.39 -2.45
CA ILE A 105 -9.24 5.59 -3.55
C ILE A 105 -10.38 5.11 -4.47
N GLU A 106 -11.45 4.56 -3.89
CA GLU A 106 -12.57 4.03 -4.67
C GLU A 106 -13.34 5.13 -5.43
N ALA A 107 -13.43 6.34 -4.88
CA ALA A 107 -14.01 7.49 -5.57
C ALA A 107 -13.14 7.92 -6.77
N VAL A 108 -11.81 7.97 -6.60
CA VAL A 108 -10.89 8.26 -7.72
C VAL A 108 -10.99 7.17 -8.79
N LEU A 109 -10.97 5.89 -8.41
CA LEU A 109 -11.11 4.78 -9.35
C LEU A 109 -12.44 4.84 -10.10
N GLY A 110 -13.55 5.15 -9.44
CA GLY A 110 -14.86 5.35 -10.07
C GLY A 110 -14.83 6.47 -11.11
N SER A 111 -14.26 7.62 -10.76
CA SER A 111 -14.09 8.76 -11.67
C SER A 111 -13.22 8.42 -12.86
N LEU A 112 -12.14 7.64 -12.66
CA LEU A 112 -11.26 7.19 -13.74
C LEU A 112 -11.91 6.13 -14.62
N GLU A 113 -12.68 5.20 -14.07
CA GLU A 113 -13.43 4.21 -14.83
C GLU A 113 -14.44 4.87 -15.79
N SER A 114 -15.08 5.97 -15.37
CA SER A 114 -16.03 6.68 -16.22
C SER A 114 -15.38 7.47 -17.36
N ARG A 115 -14.13 7.91 -17.20
CA ARG A 115 -13.42 8.79 -18.15
C ARG A 115 -12.31 8.09 -18.94
N HIS A 116 -11.67 7.09 -18.35
CA HIS A 116 -10.42 6.49 -18.84
C HIS A 116 -10.41 4.95 -18.73
N ALA A 117 -11.56 4.29 -18.91
CA ALA A 117 -11.71 2.84 -18.74
C ALA A 117 -10.67 2.00 -19.49
N ASP A 118 -10.33 2.38 -20.72
CA ASP A 118 -9.36 1.62 -21.52
C ASP A 118 -7.93 1.74 -20.99
N ALA A 119 -7.55 2.92 -20.52
CA ALA A 119 -6.23 3.14 -19.90
C ALA A 119 -6.10 2.36 -18.58
N LEU A 120 -7.14 2.35 -17.75
CA LEU A 120 -7.19 1.53 -16.53
C LEU A 120 -7.05 0.03 -16.84
N ARG A 121 -7.73 -0.47 -17.89
CA ARG A 121 -7.67 -1.89 -18.28
C ARG A 121 -6.31 -2.30 -18.83
N ARG A 122 -5.60 -1.41 -19.52
CA ARG A 122 -4.23 -1.68 -20.00
C ARG A 122 -3.23 -1.88 -18.87
N GLY A 123 -3.54 -1.39 -17.69
CA GLY A 123 -2.67 -1.49 -16.52
C GLY A 123 -1.61 -0.39 -16.46
N TYR A 124 -0.84 -0.42 -15.39
CA TYR A 124 0.19 0.55 -15.08
C TYR A 124 1.57 0.00 -15.44
N ALA A 125 2.26 0.67 -16.34
CA ALA A 125 3.64 0.38 -16.71
C ALA A 125 4.42 1.71 -16.78
N PRO A 126 4.92 2.22 -15.64
CA PRO A 126 5.65 3.50 -15.62
C PRO A 126 7.01 3.35 -16.32
N PRO A 127 7.53 4.42 -16.96
CA PRO A 127 8.87 4.42 -17.56
C PRO A 127 9.98 4.61 -16.51
N PHE A 128 9.77 4.22 -15.28
CA PHE A 128 10.69 4.31 -14.15
C PHE A 128 10.43 3.16 -13.17
N ALA A 129 11.44 2.81 -12.40
CA ALA A 129 11.27 1.86 -11.30
C ALA A 129 10.68 2.54 -10.06
N GLU A 130 9.93 1.79 -9.27
CA GLU A 130 9.25 2.29 -8.07
C GLU A 130 9.56 1.45 -6.84
N VAL A 131 9.69 2.11 -5.69
CA VAL A 131 9.59 1.48 -4.38
C VAL A 131 8.43 2.12 -3.62
N TYR A 132 7.44 1.32 -3.28
CA TYR A 132 6.23 1.76 -2.60
C TYR A 132 5.78 0.74 -1.54
N THR A 133 4.87 1.14 -0.66
CA THR A 133 4.25 0.22 0.29
C THR A 133 3.01 -0.43 -0.32
N ARG A 134 2.99 -1.77 -0.39
CA ARG A 134 1.79 -2.55 -0.68
C ARG A 134 1.05 -2.79 0.64
N TYR A 135 -0.23 -2.40 0.66
CA TYR A 135 -1.09 -2.47 1.83
C TYR A 135 -1.99 -3.72 1.77
N GLY A 136 -2.17 -4.35 2.92
CA GLY A 136 -3.00 -5.54 3.05
C GLY A 136 -3.09 -5.98 4.51
N ALA A 137 -3.25 -7.27 4.75
CA ALA A 137 -3.17 -7.84 6.10
C ALA A 137 -1.81 -7.53 6.75
N LEU A 138 -0.75 -7.55 5.94
CA LEU A 138 0.58 -7.05 6.29
C LEU A 138 0.99 -5.98 5.28
N ARG A 139 1.74 -4.97 5.75
CA ARG A 139 2.38 -4.00 4.87
C ARG A 139 3.68 -4.59 4.35
N ALA A 140 3.94 -4.45 3.06
CA ALA A 140 5.17 -4.89 2.43
C ALA A 140 5.78 -3.75 1.60
N ILE A 141 7.08 -3.54 1.71
CA ILE A 141 7.81 -2.62 0.84
C ILE A 141 8.11 -3.39 -0.44
N VAL A 142 7.70 -2.86 -1.58
CA VAL A 142 7.75 -3.54 -2.88
C VAL A 142 8.54 -2.71 -3.88
N PHE A 143 9.44 -3.37 -4.62
CA PHE A 143 10.07 -2.84 -5.81
C PHE A 143 9.30 -3.29 -7.04
N SER A 144 8.96 -2.33 -7.91
CA SER A 144 8.39 -2.57 -9.23
C SER A 144 9.35 -2.04 -10.29
N PRO A 145 9.80 -2.87 -11.27
CA PRO A 145 10.86 -2.47 -12.20
C PRO A 145 10.30 -1.60 -13.31
N GLY A 146 9.25 -1.12 -13.49
CA GLY A 146 8.78 -0.27 -14.60
C GLY A 146 9.08 -0.81 -16.01
N ASP A 147 8.57 -0.12 -17.03
CA ASP A 147 8.81 -0.45 -18.42
C ASP A 147 10.24 -0.07 -18.85
N GLY A 148 10.90 -0.94 -19.61
CA GLY A 148 12.28 -0.68 -20.06
C GLY A 148 13.34 -0.70 -18.96
N CYS A 149 13.04 -1.20 -17.75
CA CYS A 149 14.00 -1.27 -16.64
C CYS A 149 15.27 -2.05 -17.05
N PRO A 150 16.47 -1.45 -16.89
CA PRO A 150 17.73 -2.08 -17.25
C PRO A 150 18.01 -3.36 -16.44
N ALA A 151 18.69 -4.32 -17.08
CA ALA A 151 19.08 -5.58 -16.44
C ALA A 151 19.98 -5.34 -15.21
N GLU A 152 20.82 -4.31 -15.23
CA GLU A 152 21.67 -3.90 -14.14
C GLU A 152 20.87 -3.51 -12.89
N LEU A 153 19.83 -2.69 -13.05
CA LEU A 153 18.96 -2.31 -11.94
C LEU A 153 18.16 -3.51 -11.40
N ARG A 154 17.67 -4.38 -12.28
CA ARG A 154 17.00 -5.63 -11.88
C ARG A 154 17.93 -6.54 -11.07
N LYS A 155 19.20 -6.66 -11.50
CA LYS A 155 20.22 -7.43 -10.81
C LYS A 155 20.53 -6.81 -9.43
N LEU A 156 20.71 -5.50 -9.36
CA LEU A 156 20.90 -4.78 -8.10
C LEU A 156 19.71 -5.01 -7.16
N ALA A 157 18.49 -4.83 -7.66
CA ALA A 157 17.26 -5.02 -6.88
C ALA A 157 17.11 -6.46 -6.35
N SER A 158 17.55 -7.48 -7.09
CA SER A 158 17.47 -8.88 -6.66
C SER A 158 18.29 -9.18 -5.40
N GLY A 159 19.27 -8.34 -5.06
CA GLY A 159 20.03 -8.42 -3.80
C GLY A 159 19.19 -7.96 -2.59
N TYR A 160 18.20 -7.10 -2.80
CA TYR A 160 17.41 -6.45 -1.75
C TYR A 160 15.96 -6.91 -1.70
N PHE A 161 15.41 -7.36 -2.83
CA PHE A 161 14.02 -7.75 -2.98
C PHE A 161 13.93 -9.21 -3.42
N ASP A 162 12.86 -9.88 -3.07
CA ASP A 162 12.56 -11.24 -3.50
C ASP A 162 11.97 -11.29 -4.92
N ARG A 163 11.57 -12.48 -5.37
CA ARG A 163 10.99 -12.68 -6.70
C ARG A 163 9.63 -12.02 -6.89
N GLU A 164 8.91 -11.77 -5.81
CA GLU A 164 7.60 -11.10 -5.79
C GLU A 164 7.74 -9.58 -5.64
N GLY A 165 8.99 -9.09 -5.57
CA GLY A 165 9.33 -7.68 -5.38
C GLY A 165 9.30 -7.22 -3.93
N GLY A 166 9.02 -8.08 -2.97
CA GLY A 166 9.02 -7.74 -1.55
C GLY A 166 10.43 -7.53 -1.00
N ILE A 167 10.63 -6.51 -0.14
CA ILE A 167 11.94 -6.30 0.48
C ILE A 167 12.29 -7.45 1.42
N LYS A 168 13.52 -7.95 1.32
CA LYS A 168 14.05 -8.95 2.25
C LYS A 168 14.30 -8.31 3.61
N THR A 169 13.94 -9.01 4.70
CA THR A 169 14.07 -8.47 6.07
C THR A 169 15.50 -8.03 6.39
N GLU A 170 16.49 -8.80 5.98
CA GLU A 170 17.92 -8.52 6.15
C GLU A 170 18.40 -7.33 5.31
N ALA A 171 17.70 -7.00 4.23
CA ALA A 171 18.06 -5.91 3.33
C ALA A 171 17.57 -4.54 3.80
N ILE A 172 16.63 -4.48 4.74
CA ILE A 172 16.06 -3.22 5.24
C ILE A 172 17.14 -2.29 5.78
N ALA A 173 18.12 -2.81 6.51
CA ALA A 173 19.22 -2.01 7.04
C ALA A 173 20.09 -1.37 5.93
N GLY A 174 20.25 -2.08 4.80
CA GLY A 174 21.06 -1.63 3.66
C GLY A 174 20.28 -0.84 2.59
N PHE A 175 19.03 -0.51 2.82
CA PHE A 175 18.17 0.11 1.79
C PHE A 175 18.73 1.43 1.22
N ASP A 176 19.35 2.27 2.06
CA ASP A 176 19.94 3.54 1.58
C ASP A 176 21.08 3.29 0.59
N ARG A 177 21.86 2.22 0.79
CA ARG A 177 22.88 1.79 -0.16
C ARG A 177 22.25 1.35 -1.49
N PHE A 178 21.16 0.59 -1.44
CA PHE A 178 20.40 0.26 -2.65
C PHE A 178 20.02 1.51 -3.44
N VAL A 179 19.44 2.52 -2.79
CA VAL A 179 19.05 3.77 -3.43
C VAL A 179 20.24 4.52 -4.01
N GLN A 180 21.37 4.57 -3.29
CA GLN A 180 22.60 5.22 -3.76
C GLN A 180 23.19 4.52 -5.00
N GLU A 181 23.24 3.19 -5.01
CA GLU A 181 23.73 2.43 -6.16
C GLU A 181 22.78 2.52 -7.36
N ALA A 182 21.46 2.46 -7.12
CA ALA A 182 20.46 2.60 -8.16
C ALA A 182 20.53 3.97 -8.87
N ARG A 183 20.85 5.05 -8.13
CA ARG A 183 21.02 6.40 -8.69
C ARG A 183 22.21 6.55 -9.65
N LYS A 184 23.16 5.61 -9.65
CA LYS A 184 24.28 5.59 -10.59
C LYS A 184 23.90 5.00 -11.94
N ILE A 185 22.74 4.33 -12.02
CA ILE A 185 22.21 3.72 -13.24
C ILE A 185 21.36 4.79 -13.95
N GLU A 186 21.52 4.93 -15.26
CA GLU A 186 20.74 5.88 -16.08
C GLU A 186 19.29 5.41 -16.27
N TYR A 187 18.58 5.26 -15.15
CA TYR A 187 17.16 4.93 -15.13
C TYR A 187 16.54 5.47 -13.84
N GLU A 188 15.41 6.15 -13.95
CA GLU A 188 14.78 6.79 -12.81
C GLU A 188 14.27 5.75 -11.80
N LEU A 189 14.65 5.91 -10.53
CA LEU A 189 14.08 5.18 -9.39
C LEU A 189 13.32 6.15 -8.50
N ARG A 190 12.03 5.90 -8.32
CA ARG A 190 11.17 6.63 -7.38
C ARG A 190 10.98 5.82 -6.10
N VAL A 191 11.32 6.43 -4.98
CA VAL A 191 11.01 5.89 -3.65
C VAL A 191 9.92 6.78 -3.06
N TYR A 192 8.76 6.20 -2.82
CA TYR A 192 7.63 6.96 -2.28
C TYR A 192 7.73 7.14 -0.78
N ASP A 193 7.16 8.23 -0.26
CA ASP A 193 7.21 8.61 1.15
C ASP A 193 6.63 7.54 2.08
N ASP A 194 5.61 6.81 1.64
CA ASP A 194 5.01 5.71 2.40
C ASP A 194 5.98 4.55 2.61
N ALA A 195 6.80 4.21 1.60
CA ALA A 195 7.85 3.20 1.74
C ALA A 195 9.01 3.68 2.61
N ALA A 196 9.46 4.92 2.41
CA ALA A 196 10.53 5.53 3.22
C ALA A 196 10.13 5.58 4.71
N THR A 197 8.88 5.97 4.99
CA THR A 197 8.33 6.00 6.36
C THR A 197 8.30 4.60 6.97
N LEU A 198 7.79 3.59 6.24
CA LEU A 198 7.75 2.22 6.75
C LEU A 198 9.14 1.64 7.02
N ILE A 199 10.13 1.95 6.15
CA ILE A 199 11.53 1.55 6.37
C ILE A 199 12.07 2.17 7.65
N ALA A 200 11.83 3.47 7.88
CA ALA A 200 12.25 4.15 9.09
C ALA A 200 11.59 3.55 10.34
N GLU A 201 10.27 3.31 10.32
CA GLU A 201 9.53 2.66 11.40
C GLU A 201 10.11 1.28 11.77
N VAL A 202 10.40 0.44 10.75
CA VAL A 202 10.96 -0.89 10.97
C VAL A 202 12.36 -0.81 11.56
N ARG A 203 13.24 0.07 11.03
CA ARG A 203 14.59 0.28 11.56
C ARG A 203 14.57 0.76 13.02
N ASP A 204 13.72 1.74 13.33
CA ASP A 204 13.57 2.26 14.69
C ASP A 204 13.06 1.18 15.65
N GLY A 205 12.11 0.37 15.21
CA GLY A 205 11.62 -0.79 15.96
C GLY A 205 12.74 -1.81 16.24
N GLN A 206 13.52 -2.16 15.21
CA GLN A 206 14.66 -3.08 15.37
C GLN A 206 15.73 -2.51 16.31
N ALA A 207 16.10 -1.23 16.16
CA ALA A 207 17.07 -0.57 17.02
C ALA A 207 16.60 -0.50 18.47
N ARG A 208 15.30 -0.23 18.69
CA ARG A 208 14.67 -0.20 20.01
C ARG A 208 14.69 -1.58 20.66
N ARG A 209 14.29 -2.61 19.94
CA ARG A 209 14.34 -4.00 20.42
C ARG A 209 15.77 -4.42 20.79
N ALA A 210 16.75 -4.12 19.93
CA ALA A 210 18.16 -4.44 20.20
C ALA A 210 18.68 -3.75 21.48
N ARG A 211 18.33 -2.45 21.69
CA ARG A 211 18.70 -1.71 22.90
C ARG A 211 18.05 -2.30 24.13
N LEU A 212 16.76 -2.63 24.06
CA LEU A 212 16.03 -3.23 25.19
C LEU A 212 16.54 -4.61 25.51
N HIS A 213 16.79 -5.44 24.48
CA HIS A 213 17.37 -6.76 24.67
C HIS A 213 18.78 -6.70 25.30
N LYS A 214 19.62 -5.77 24.82
CA LYS A 214 20.95 -5.53 25.40
C LYS A 214 20.86 -5.09 26.85
N ARG A 215 19.90 -4.23 27.20
CA ARG A 215 19.77 -3.67 28.54
C ARG A 215 19.04 -4.59 29.54
N TYR A 216 18.09 -5.40 29.07
CA TYR A 216 17.18 -6.14 29.94
C TYR A 216 17.07 -7.65 29.61
N GLY A 217 17.62 -8.13 28.49
CA GLY A 217 17.42 -9.50 27.99
C GLY A 217 18.29 -10.60 28.65
N GLY A 218 19.26 -10.24 29.48
CA GLY A 218 20.14 -11.20 30.14
C GLY A 218 19.55 -11.79 31.43
N ALA A 219 19.69 -13.10 31.61
CA ALA A 219 19.24 -13.81 32.82
C ALA A 219 19.79 -13.24 34.15
N ARG A 220 20.96 -12.57 34.10
CA ARG A 220 21.62 -11.92 35.24
C ARG A 220 21.08 -10.51 35.55
N GLN A 221 20.15 -9.98 34.75
CA GLN A 221 19.67 -8.59 34.87
C GLN A 221 18.39 -8.45 35.72
N GLY A 222 18.08 -9.41 36.58
CA GLY A 222 17.01 -9.30 37.55
C GLY A 222 17.08 -8.02 38.42
N ALA A 223 18.30 -7.56 38.73
CA ALA A 223 18.54 -6.33 39.47
C ALA A 223 18.13 -5.04 38.71
N THR A 224 18.09 -5.06 37.39
CA THR A 224 17.69 -3.89 36.58
C THR A 224 16.16 -3.76 36.54
N TRP A 225 15.44 -4.88 36.45
CA TRP A 225 13.98 -4.90 36.52
C TRP A 225 13.46 -4.49 37.90
N SER A 226 14.11 -4.95 38.98
CA SER A 226 13.73 -4.59 40.36
C SER A 226 13.96 -3.11 40.70
N ARG A 227 14.83 -2.41 39.96
CA ARG A 227 14.98 -0.95 40.07
C ARG A 227 13.89 -0.17 39.33
N LEU A 228 13.32 -0.74 38.27
CA LEU A 228 12.27 -0.09 37.47
C LEU A 228 10.88 -0.32 38.04
N LEU A 229 10.64 -1.44 38.71
CA LEU A 229 9.33 -1.85 39.16
C LEU A 229 9.37 -2.12 40.66
N LYS A 230 8.32 -1.69 41.34
CA LYS A 230 8.14 -1.96 42.79
C LYS A 230 7.85 -3.44 43.11
N VAL A 231 7.46 -4.20 42.09
CA VAL A 231 7.09 -5.62 42.19
C VAL A 231 7.93 -6.44 41.21
N ALA A 232 8.39 -7.61 41.65
CA ALA A 232 9.13 -8.53 40.79
C ALA A 232 8.23 -9.11 39.69
N LEU A 233 8.68 -9.01 38.44
CA LEU A 233 7.98 -9.63 37.32
C LEU A 233 8.27 -11.13 37.24
N TYR A 234 7.25 -11.92 36.92
CA TYR A 234 7.43 -13.32 36.51
C TYR A 234 8.24 -13.41 35.19
N PRO A 235 8.93 -14.53 34.92
CA PRO A 235 9.73 -14.69 33.70
C PRO A 235 8.93 -14.37 32.41
N TYR A 236 7.71 -14.90 32.29
CA TYR A 236 6.85 -14.67 31.12
C TYR A 236 6.44 -13.21 30.94
N GLN A 237 6.28 -12.45 32.03
CA GLN A 237 5.97 -11.02 31.95
C GLN A 237 7.17 -10.21 31.45
N ARG A 238 8.39 -10.60 31.84
CA ARG A 238 9.62 -10.00 31.33
C ARG A 238 9.80 -10.27 29.84
N GLU A 239 9.56 -11.51 29.41
CA GLU A 239 9.58 -11.89 28.00
C GLU A 239 8.52 -11.15 27.20
N GLY A 240 7.29 -11.05 27.72
CA GLY A 240 6.20 -10.30 27.11
C GLY A 240 6.51 -8.81 26.97
N ALA A 241 7.11 -8.19 27.98
CA ALA A 241 7.52 -6.79 27.90
C ALA A 241 8.62 -6.53 26.86
N LEU A 242 9.58 -7.46 26.70
CA LEU A 242 10.62 -7.39 25.68
C LEU A 242 10.07 -7.67 24.26
N PHE A 243 9.03 -8.49 24.15
CA PHE A 243 8.38 -8.80 22.89
C PHE A 243 7.52 -7.62 22.39
N ALA A 244 6.83 -6.95 23.32
CA ALA A 244 5.91 -5.84 22.99
C ALA A 244 6.63 -4.52 22.68
N SER A 245 7.95 -4.46 22.83
CA SER A 245 8.76 -3.25 22.66
C SER A 245 9.48 -3.24 21.31
#